data_ac5e2270bf44c5815697a18b9c354f21
#
_entry.id   ac5e2270bf44c5815697a18b9c354f21
#
_cell.length_a   1.000
_cell.length_b   1.000
_cell.length_c   1.000
_cell.angle_alpha   90.00
_cell.angle_beta   90.00
_cell.angle_gamma   90.00
#
_symmetry.space_group_name_H-M   'P 1'
#
loop_
_entity.id
_entity.type
_entity.pdbx_description
1 polymer ?
#
loop_
_entity_poly.entity_id
_entity_poly.type
_entity_poly.pdbx_seq_one_letter_code
_entity_poly.pdbx_strand_id
1 'polypeptide(L)' 'MSPNEILLYIVNLFTLYLEELKTLPRTEFIHGEMTAYVETLEIIQMHNKTLCADLDYVIQEKYKI' A
#
# COMPACT_ATOMS: atom_id res chain seq x y z
N MET A 1 -14.02 14.73 -6.42
CA MET A 1 -13.79 13.29 -6.18
C MET A 1 -14.56 12.83 -4.96
N SER A 2 -15.13 11.64 -5.02
CA SER A 2 -15.77 11.05 -3.84
C SER A 2 -14.70 10.57 -2.86
N PRO A 3 -15.05 10.37 -1.57
CA PRO A 3 -14.08 9.79 -0.62
C PRO A 3 -13.54 8.44 -1.07
N ASN A 4 -14.35 7.60 -1.69
CA ASN A 4 -13.89 6.30 -2.18
C ASN A 4 -12.89 6.45 -3.32
N GLU A 5 -13.08 7.42 -4.20
CA GLU A 5 -12.14 7.69 -5.29
C GLU A 5 -10.80 8.18 -4.74
N ILE A 6 -10.84 9.01 -3.70
CA ILE A 6 -9.62 9.50 -3.05
C ILE A 6 -8.86 8.35 -2.40
N LEU A 7 -9.57 7.46 -1.68
CA LEU A 7 -8.93 6.31 -1.05
C LEU A 7 -8.32 5.37 -2.09
N LEU A 8 -9.03 5.11 -3.17
CA LEU A 8 -8.52 4.26 -4.24
C LEU A 8 -7.30 4.88 -4.90
N TYR A 9 -7.30 6.19 -5.09
CA TYR A 9 -6.15 6.91 -5.61
C TYR A 9 -4.94 6.72 -4.71
N ILE A 10 -5.12 6.85 -3.39
CA ILE A 10 -4.03 6.66 -2.42
C ILE A 10 -3.50 5.24 -2.46
N VAL A 11 -4.39 4.25 -2.53
CA VAL A 11 -3.97 2.84 -2.62
C VAL A 11 -3.11 2.63 -3.86
N ASN A 12 -3.55 3.13 -5.00
CA ASN A 12 -2.81 2.98 -6.25
C ASN A 12 -1.47 3.71 -6.20
N LEU A 13 -1.44 4.91 -5.64
CA LEU A 13 -0.23 5.71 -5.55
C LEU A 13 0.81 5.04 -4.63
N PHE A 14 0.36 4.58 -3.46
CA PHE A 14 1.26 3.93 -2.51
C PHE A 14 1.77 2.59 -3.04
N THR A 15 0.93 1.86 -3.77
CA THR A 15 1.35 0.62 -4.43
C THR A 15 2.46 0.91 -5.44
N LEU A 16 2.31 1.98 -6.22
CA LEU A 16 3.33 2.40 -7.17
C LEU A 16 4.65 2.74 -6.47
N TYR A 17 4.57 3.48 -5.36
CA TYR A 17 5.75 3.82 -4.57
C TYR A 17 6.44 2.58 -4.02
N LEU A 18 5.67 1.60 -3.54
CA LEU A 18 6.24 0.34 -3.06
C LEU A 18 6.96 -0.42 -4.16
N GLU A 19 6.39 -0.44 -5.37
CA GLU A 19 7.03 -1.09 -6.50
C GLU A 19 8.37 -0.41 -6.85
N GLU A 20 8.42 0.91 -6.77
CA GLU A 20 9.66 1.65 -6.98
C GLU A 20 10.68 1.34 -5.88
N LEU A 21 10.26 1.35 -4.62
CA LEU A 21 11.13 1.12 -3.49
C LEU A 21 11.72 -0.29 -3.49
N LYS A 22 10.98 -1.27 -4.02
CA LYS A 22 11.46 -2.65 -4.12
C LYS A 22 12.69 -2.78 -5.01
N THR A 23 12.91 -1.83 -5.93
CA THR A 23 14.06 -1.87 -6.83
C THR A 23 15.30 -1.24 -6.23
N LEU A 24 15.17 -0.59 -5.07
CA LEU A 24 16.29 0.11 -4.42
C LEU A 24 16.96 -0.78 -3.37
N PRO A 25 18.25 -0.53 -3.04
CA PRO A 25 18.90 -1.24 -1.95
C PRO A 25 18.12 -1.08 -0.66
N ARG A 26 17.97 -2.18 0.09
CA ARG A 26 17.20 -2.17 1.33
C ARG A 26 18.04 -1.58 2.46
N THR A 27 17.95 -0.25 2.62
CA THR A 27 18.53 0.47 3.75
C THR A 27 17.49 0.63 4.85
N GLU A 28 17.91 1.09 6.03
CA GLU A 28 16.97 1.37 7.12
C GLU A 28 15.95 2.42 6.72
N PHE A 29 16.38 3.43 5.96
CA PHE A 29 15.48 4.48 5.47
C PHE A 29 14.42 3.91 4.52
N ILE A 30 14.86 3.10 3.55
CA ILE A 30 13.94 2.49 2.57
C ILE A 30 13.00 1.51 3.28
N HIS A 31 13.53 0.72 4.21
CA HIS A 31 12.71 -0.21 4.98
C HIS A 31 11.63 0.55 5.77
N GLY A 32 11.99 1.67 6.39
CA GLY A 32 11.05 2.50 7.14
C GLY A 32 9.95 3.07 6.24
N GLU A 33 10.30 3.56 5.05
CA GLU A 33 9.31 4.06 4.11
C GLU A 33 8.35 2.95 3.66
N MET A 34 8.88 1.79 3.31
CA MET A 34 8.06 0.66 2.89
C MET A 34 7.12 0.23 4.01
N THR A 35 7.61 0.17 5.23
CA THR A 35 6.80 -0.19 6.40
C THR A 35 5.65 0.79 6.57
N ALA A 36 5.91 2.09 6.47
CA ALA A 36 4.87 3.10 6.61
C ALA A 36 3.79 2.96 5.53
N TYR A 37 4.19 2.75 4.28
CA TYR A 37 3.23 2.58 3.20
C TYR A 37 2.41 1.30 3.36
N VAL A 38 3.06 0.20 3.72
CA VAL A 38 2.37 -1.08 3.93
C VAL A 38 1.37 -0.98 5.07
N GLU A 39 1.77 -0.38 6.20
CA GLU A 39 0.88 -0.21 7.34
C GLU A 39 -0.33 0.65 6.98
N THR A 40 -0.12 1.73 6.22
CA THR A 40 -1.22 2.59 5.77
C THR A 40 -2.18 1.82 4.86
N LEU A 41 -1.65 1.06 3.92
CA LEU A 41 -2.47 0.26 3.01
C LEU A 41 -3.24 -0.83 3.76
N GLU A 42 -2.63 -1.45 4.75
CA GLU A 42 -3.30 -2.45 5.59
C GLU A 42 -4.49 -1.84 6.33
N ILE A 43 -4.32 -0.64 6.87
CA ILE A 43 -5.41 0.06 7.57
C ILE A 43 -6.55 0.35 6.61
N ILE A 44 -6.23 0.87 5.43
CA ILE A 44 -7.23 1.16 4.41
C ILE A 44 -7.97 -0.12 4.00
N GLN A 45 -7.24 -1.20 3.76
CA GLN A 45 -7.83 -2.48 3.35
C GLN A 45 -8.73 -3.04 4.44
N MET A 46 -8.30 -2.96 5.70
CA MET A 46 -9.05 -3.48 6.84
C MET A 46 -10.39 -2.76 7.02
N HIS A 47 -10.39 -1.43 6.87
CA HIS A 47 -11.57 -0.61 7.13
C HIS A 47 -12.42 -0.34 5.90
N ASN A 48 -11.94 -0.70 4.71
CA ASN A 48 -12.61 -0.43 3.44
C ASN A 48 -12.61 -1.67 2.56
N LYS A 49 -13.09 -2.79 3.10
CA LYS A 49 -13.05 -4.08 2.40
C LYS A 49 -13.76 -4.05 1.06
N THR A 50 -14.90 -3.36 0.98
CA THR A 50 -15.64 -3.24 -0.26
C THR A 50 -14.85 -2.47 -1.31
N LEU A 51 -14.20 -1.38 -0.90
CA LEU A 51 -13.36 -0.59 -1.79
C LEU A 51 -12.18 -1.38 -2.32
N CYS A 52 -11.59 -2.21 -1.45
CA CYS A 52 -10.41 -3.00 -1.79
C CYS A 52 -10.75 -4.41 -2.29
N ALA A 53 -12.03 -4.71 -2.55
CA ALA A 53 -12.46 -6.01 -3.01
C ALA A 53 -11.85 -6.40 -4.36
N ASP A 54 -11.49 -5.39 -5.18
CA ASP A 54 -10.86 -5.61 -6.48
C ASP A 54 -9.37 -5.92 -6.40
N LEU A 55 -8.77 -5.80 -5.22
CA LEU A 55 -7.37 -6.17 -5.05
C LEU A 55 -7.27 -7.69 -4.98
N ASP A 56 -6.44 -8.26 -5.83
CA ASP A 56 -6.26 -9.70 -5.93
C ASP A 56 -5.34 -10.26 -4.85
N TYR A 57 -4.97 -9.44 -3.87
CA TYR A 57 -3.94 -9.82 -2.92
C TYR A 57 -4.20 -9.17 -1.56
N VAL A 58 -3.61 -9.78 -0.53
CA VAL A 58 -3.54 -9.16 0.80
C VAL A 58 -2.25 -8.35 0.85
N ILE A 59 -2.36 -7.07 1.23
CA ILE A 59 -1.23 -6.15 1.24
C ILE A 59 -0.05 -6.73 2.02
N GLN A 60 -0.32 -7.28 3.19
CA GLN A 60 0.71 -7.84 4.06
C GLN A 60 1.45 -9.02 3.42
N GLU A 61 0.76 -9.82 2.61
CA GLU A 61 1.38 -10.95 1.94
C GLU A 61 2.20 -10.54 0.73
N LYS A 62 1.72 -9.54 -0.01
CA LYS A 62 2.43 -9.07 -1.19
C LYS A 62 3.68 -8.29 -0.86
N TYR A 63 3.63 -7.49 0.19
CA TYR A 63 4.73 -6.59 0.57
C TYR A 63 5.25 -6.95 1.96
N LYS A 64 5.88 -8.13 2.07
CA LYS A 64 6.54 -8.54 3.31
C LYS A 64 7.80 -7.72 3.51
N ILE A 65 7.96 -7.21 4.71
CA ILE A 65 9.10 -6.35 5.05
C ILE A 65 9.96 -6.94 6.15
#